data_32e8ff00f6180034d280f8046eb96920
#
_entry.id   32e8ff00f6180034d280f8046eb96920
#
_cell.length_a   1.000
_cell.length_b   1.000
_cell.length_c   1.000
_cell.angle_alpha   90.00
_cell.angle_beta   90.00
_cell.angle_gamma   90.00
#
_symmetry.space_group_name_H-M   'P 1'
#
loop_
_entity.id
_entity.type
_entity.pdbx_description
1 polymer ?
#
loop_
_entity_poly.entity_id
_entity_poly.type
_entity_poly.pdbx_seq_one_letter_code
_entity_poly.pdbx_strand_id
1 'polypeptide(L)'
;MFRRPMFRALLATLVALTAFTGAWAQGEAPTQSFTASDGVEIHYLVEGRGDPVVLLHGITGTAASNWGAAGIIGRLAEEFQVIAVDQRGHGMSGKPHDPASYGERMALDVVDLLDHLRLQQAHVVGYSMGGFITMKLVALAPDRLMSAVVGGAGWPSPELRDDAMFDALAASLEAGKGGGPLVEFLWPGEEPPTPEQVQAIGQAMVASNDQMALAAVVRGMAALDVTAELLRINKVPTLNIIGSEDPLKPNADALVDTMNEHRLHIIEGANHMTTLSSPEFLDTVRAFFIELCNCA
;
A
#
# COMPACT_ATOMS: atom_id res chain seq x y z
N MET A 1 13.02 -71.79 42.74
CA MET A 1 12.99 -70.49 43.37
C MET A 1 13.33 -69.42 42.25
N PHE A 2 12.33 -68.99 41.47
CA PHE A 2 12.53 -68.14 40.29
C PHE A 2 12.06 -66.70 40.58
N ARG A 3 12.97 -65.74 40.54
CA ARG A 3 12.65 -64.32 40.65
C ARG A 3 12.36 -63.78 39.26
N ARG A 4 11.17 -63.24 39.04
CA ARG A 4 10.78 -62.48 37.86
C ARG A 4 11.26 -61.02 38.01
N PRO A 5 11.83 -60.38 36.94
CA PRO A 5 12.07 -58.92 36.92
C PRO A 5 10.82 -58.18 36.49
N MET A 6 10.51 -57.11 37.25
CA MET A 6 9.48 -56.15 36.94
C MET A 6 9.98 -55.22 35.82
N PHE A 7 9.29 -55.21 34.69
CA PHE A 7 9.42 -54.18 33.63
C PHE A 7 8.69 -52.90 34.08
N ARG A 8 9.45 -51.84 34.32
CA ARG A 8 8.92 -50.50 34.41
C ARG A 8 8.73 -49.93 33.00
N ALA A 9 7.47 -49.72 32.58
CA ALA A 9 7.13 -49.00 31.39
C ALA A 9 7.37 -47.48 31.61
N LEU A 10 8.34 -46.90 30.88
CA LEU A 10 8.46 -45.44 30.73
C LEU A 10 7.42 -44.99 29.68
N LEU A 11 6.45 -44.20 30.13
CA LEU A 11 5.56 -43.42 29.23
C LEU A 11 6.38 -42.25 28.73
N ALA A 12 6.83 -42.30 27.50
CA ALA A 12 7.39 -41.16 26.77
C ALA A 12 6.24 -40.32 26.21
N THR A 13 5.98 -39.18 26.83
CA THR A 13 5.02 -38.18 26.30
C THR A 13 5.68 -37.49 25.10
N LEU A 14 5.24 -37.84 23.91
CA LEU A 14 5.63 -37.18 22.66
C LEU A 14 4.90 -35.82 22.60
N VAL A 15 5.63 -34.74 22.90
CA VAL A 15 5.15 -33.39 22.58
C VAL A 15 5.35 -33.19 21.09
N ALA A 16 4.26 -33.27 20.34
CA ALA A 16 4.27 -32.91 18.92
C ALA A 16 4.45 -31.40 18.78
N LEU A 17 5.69 -30.98 18.51
CA LEU A 17 5.96 -29.65 17.95
C LEU A 17 5.42 -29.64 16.51
N THR A 18 4.23 -29.11 16.31
CA THR A 18 3.78 -28.73 14.97
C THR A 18 4.56 -27.49 14.56
N ALA A 19 5.65 -27.70 13.81
CA ALA A 19 6.31 -26.65 13.06
C ALA A 19 5.31 -26.12 12.02
N PHE A 20 4.81 -24.90 12.23
CA PHE A 20 4.14 -24.15 11.19
C PHE A 20 5.21 -23.73 10.17
N THR A 21 5.47 -24.59 9.20
CA THR A 21 6.20 -24.24 7.98
C THR A 21 5.24 -23.39 7.15
N GLY A 22 5.52 -22.10 7.01
CA GLY A 22 4.79 -21.19 6.15
C GLY A 22 4.75 -21.71 4.72
N ALA A 23 3.58 -22.17 4.29
CA ALA A 23 3.34 -22.64 2.95
C ALA A 23 2.83 -21.48 2.08
N TRP A 24 3.73 -20.70 1.53
CA TRP A 24 3.47 -19.90 0.34
C TRP A 24 3.69 -20.77 -0.92
N ALA A 25 3.07 -21.94 -0.95
CA ALA A 25 2.96 -22.77 -2.13
C ALA A 25 1.48 -22.97 -2.43
N GLN A 26 0.93 -22.16 -3.36
CA GLN A 26 -0.36 -22.39 -4.02
C GLN A 26 -1.59 -22.45 -3.10
N GLY A 27 -1.94 -21.32 -2.51
CA GLY A 27 -3.22 -21.09 -1.85
C GLY A 27 -3.29 -19.62 -1.49
N GLU A 28 -4.22 -18.89 -2.09
CA GLU A 28 -4.53 -17.51 -1.70
C GLU A 28 -4.81 -17.48 -0.19
N ALA A 29 -4.15 -16.59 0.54
CA ALA A 29 -4.48 -16.34 1.94
C ALA A 29 -5.99 -16.02 2.03
N PRO A 30 -6.73 -16.57 3.02
CA PRO A 30 -8.16 -16.33 3.10
C PRO A 30 -8.39 -14.82 3.23
N THR A 31 -8.99 -14.23 2.21
CA THR A 31 -9.40 -12.84 2.24
C THR A 31 -10.61 -12.69 3.14
N GLN A 32 -10.61 -11.62 3.92
CA GLN A 32 -11.74 -11.17 4.71
C GLN A 32 -12.36 -9.96 4.04
N SER A 33 -13.58 -9.60 4.38
CA SER A 33 -14.20 -8.38 3.90
C SER A 33 -15.02 -7.68 4.99
N PHE A 34 -15.24 -6.40 4.79
CA PHE A 34 -16.19 -5.61 5.56
C PHE A 34 -16.93 -4.64 4.64
N THR A 35 -18.06 -4.13 5.10
CA THR A 35 -18.80 -3.10 4.37
C THR A 35 -18.41 -1.73 4.93
N ALA A 36 -17.85 -0.87 4.07
CA ALA A 36 -17.53 0.51 4.41
C ALA A 36 -18.81 1.30 4.72
N SER A 37 -18.67 2.45 5.39
CA SER A 37 -19.79 3.28 5.84
C SER A 37 -20.71 3.79 4.72
N ASP A 38 -20.23 3.78 3.48
CA ASP A 38 -21.00 4.11 2.27
C ASP A 38 -21.56 2.90 1.51
N GLY A 39 -21.40 1.69 2.05
CA GLY A 39 -21.95 0.46 1.52
C GLY A 39 -21.04 -0.29 0.55
N VAL A 40 -19.84 0.19 0.26
CA VAL A 40 -18.86 -0.51 -0.60
C VAL A 40 -18.22 -1.63 0.20
N GLU A 41 -18.15 -2.84 -0.38
CA GLU A 41 -17.45 -3.98 0.22
C GLU A 41 -15.94 -3.84 -0.02
N ILE A 42 -15.15 -3.93 1.06
CA ILE A 42 -13.69 -3.82 1.03
C ILE A 42 -13.08 -5.15 1.48
N HIS A 43 -12.24 -5.73 0.65
CA HIS A 43 -11.49 -6.95 0.93
C HIS A 43 -10.10 -6.65 1.48
N TYR A 44 -9.65 -7.48 2.40
CA TYR A 44 -8.33 -7.39 3.00
C TYR A 44 -7.84 -8.77 3.45
N LEU A 45 -6.54 -8.90 3.65
CA LEU A 45 -5.92 -10.07 4.29
C LEU A 45 -5.22 -9.63 5.58
N VAL A 46 -5.11 -10.55 6.54
CA VAL A 46 -4.38 -10.33 7.78
C VAL A 46 -3.34 -11.42 7.96
N GLU A 47 -2.10 -11.02 8.26
CA GLU A 47 -1.00 -11.94 8.57
C GLU A 47 -0.16 -11.40 9.72
N GLY A 48 0.42 -12.31 10.52
CA GLY A 48 1.27 -11.94 11.66
C GLY A 48 0.49 -11.49 12.90
N ARG A 49 1.24 -10.93 13.86
CA ARG A 49 0.73 -10.42 15.14
C ARG A 49 1.65 -9.30 15.61
N GLY A 50 1.16 -8.42 16.48
CA GLY A 50 1.90 -7.26 16.99
C GLY A 50 1.17 -5.97 16.66
N ASP A 51 1.91 -4.87 16.58
CA ASP A 51 1.32 -3.59 16.21
C ASP A 51 0.75 -3.64 14.79
N PRO A 52 -0.44 -3.06 14.56
CA PRO A 52 -1.11 -3.16 13.27
C PRO A 52 -0.43 -2.27 12.21
N VAL A 53 -0.22 -2.85 11.01
CA VAL A 53 0.31 -2.17 9.83
C VAL A 53 -0.68 -2.35 8.68
N VAL A 54 -1.28 -1.27 8.21
CA VAL A 54 -2.17 -1.27 7.03
C VAL A 54 -1.35 -0.96 5.78
N LEU A 55 -1.48 -1.79 4.74
CA LEU A 55 -0.78 -1.65 3.46
C LEU A 55 -1.75 -1.24 2.35
N LEU A 56 -1.47 -0.11 1.68
CA LEU A 56 -2.28 0.49 0.60
C LEU A 56 -1.50 0.46 -0.71
N HIS A 57 -1.94 -0.34 -1.68
CA HIS A 57 -1.27 -0.56 -2.97
C HIS A 57 -1.41 0.63 -3.93
N GLY A 58 -0.61 0.65 -5.01
CA GLY A 58 -0.70 1.62 -6.11
C GLY A 58 -1.88 1.33 -7.04
N ILE A 59 -2.16 2.28 -7.95
CA ILE A 59 -3.17 2.10 -8.99
C ILE A 59 -2.84 0.86 -9.83
N THR A 60 -3.86 0.18 -10.32
CA THR A 60 -3.79 -1.11 -11.05
C THR A 60 -3.32 -2.30 -10.24
N GLY A 61 -2.82 -2.11 -9.01
CA GLY A 61 -2.37 -3.17 -8.12
C GLY A 61 -3.46 -3.80 -7.27
N THR A 62 -3.04 -4.76 -6.45
CA THR A 62 -3.82 -5.40 -5.39
C THR A 62 -2.92 -5.63 -4.18
N ALA A 63 -3.48 -6.02 -3.03
CA ALA A 63 -2.69 -6.45 -1.88
C ALA A 63 -1.66 -7.52 -2.25
N ALA A 64 -2.08 -8.52 -3.03
CA ALA A 64 -1.23 -9.62 -3.46
C ALA A 64 -0.15 -9.19 -4.46
N SER A 65 -0.49 -8.40 -5.48
CA SER A 65 0.44 -8.04 -6.55
C SER A 65 1.50 -7.02 -6.12
N ASN A 66 1.14 -6.04 -5.29
CA ASN A 66 2.11 -5.05 -4.80
C ASN A 66 2.92 -5.59 -3.61
N TRP A 67 2.25 -6.05 -2.57
CA TRP A 67 2.88 -6.34 -1.29
C TRP A 67 3.28 -7.81 -1.15
N GLY A 68 2.45 -8.72 -1.68
CA GLY A 68 2.72 -10.16 -1.66
C GLY A 68 3.85 -10.52 -2.60
N ALA A 69 3.81 -10.09 -3.85
CA ALA A 69 4.85 -10.37 -4.86
C ALA A 69 6.21 -9.80 -4.48
N ALA A 70 6.26 -8.64 -3.81
CA ALA A 70 7.49 -8.06 -3.26
C ALA A 70 7.98 -8.74 -1.96
N GLY A 71 7.23 -9.73 -1.42
CA GLY A 71 7.56 -10.41 -0.17
C GLY A 71 7.43 -9.56 1.09
N ILE A 72 6.83 -8.36 0.99
CA ILE A 72 6.74 -7.40 2.08
C ILE A 72 5.79 -7.90 3.17
N ILE A 73 4.64 -8.48 2.79
CA ILE A 73 3.66 -9.00 3.76
C ILE A 73 4.32 -10.00 4.70
N GLY A 74 4.92 -11.06 4.16
CA GLY A 74 5.50 -12.12 5.00
C GLY A 74 6.63 -11.62 5.91
N ARG A 75 7.48 -10.73 5.41
CA ARG A 75 8.57 -10.17 6.21
C ARG A 75 8.13 -9.20 7.29
N LEU A 76 7.12 -8.36 7.04
CA LEU A 76 6.53 -7.53 8.10
C LEU A 76 5.74 -8.36 9.10
N ALA A 77 5.10 -9.44 8.66
CA ALA A 77 4.31 -10.33 9.51
C ALA A 77 5.14 -11.12 10.56
N GLU A 78 6.46 -11.12 10.42
CA GLU A 78 7.35 -11.67 11.44
C GLU A 78 7.30 -10.87 12.76
N GLU A 79 6.99 -9.56 12.70
CA GLU A 79 7.05 -8.64 13.85
C GLU A 79 5.74 -7.85 14.06
N PHE A 80 4.90 -7.72 13.02
CA PHE A 80 3.71 -6.87 13.00
C PHE A 80 2.45 -7.65 12.62
N GLN A 81 1.28 -7.11 12.98
CA GLN A 81 0.02 -7.53 12.39
C GLN A 81 -0.20 -6.79 11.06
N VAL A 82 0.10 -7.43 9.96
CA VAL A 82 -0.04 -6.85 8.61
C VAL A 82 -1.48 -7.00 8.12
N ILE A 83 -2.07 -5.90 7.68
CA ILE A 83 -3.42 -5.80 7.13
C ILE A 83 -3.28 -5.22 5.71
N ALA A 84 -3.27 -6.06 4.68
CA ALA A 84 -3.12 -5.62 3.31
C ALA A 84 -4.49 -5.54 2.62
N VAL A 85 -4.83 -4.37 2.10
CA VAL A 85 -6.16 -4.04 1.59
C VAL A 85 -6.16 -4.08 0.07
N ASP A 86 -7.16 -4.73 -0.52
CA ASP A 86 -7.57 -4.43 -1.88
C ASP A 86 -8.42 -3.16 -1.82
N GLN A 87 -7.88 -2.04 -2.27
CA GLN A 87 -8.60 -0.77 -2.20
C GLN A 87 -9.83 -0.79 -3.11
N ARG A 88 -10.88 -0.01 -2.78
CA ARG A 88 -12.06 0.10 -3.65
C ARG A 88 -11.65 0.36 -5.10
N GLY A 89 -12.35 -0.19 -6.05
CA GLY A 89 -12.02 -0.15 -7.47
C GLY A 89 -11.03 -1.23 -7.93
N HIS A 90 -10.43 -2.01 -7.00
CA HIS A 90 -9.35 -2.95 -7.30
C HIS A 90 -9.62 -4.34 -6.68
N GLY A 91 -8.86 -5.33 -7.14
CA GLY A 91 -8.82 -6.67 -6.60
C GLY A 91 -10.20 -7.30 -6.40
N MET A 92 -10.49 -7.76 -5.19
CA MET A 92 -11.77 -8.35 -4.82
C MET A 92 -12.77 -7.34 -4.24
N SER A 93 -12.33 -6.10 -3.96
CA SER A 93 -13.18 -5.04 -3.42
C SER A 93 -14.22 -4.52 -4.43
N GLY A 94 -15.26 -3.88 -3.92
CA GLY A 94 -16.32 -3.23 -4.72
C GLY A 94 -15.75 -2.21 -5.70
N LYS A 95 -16.36 -2.14 -6.89
CA LYS A 95 -15.88 -1.36 -8.05
C LYS A 95 -16.93 -0.39 -8.56
N PRO A 96 -17.34 0.63 -7.77
CA PRO A 96 -18.26 1.65 -8.26
C PRO A 96 -17.65 2.40 -9.46
N HIS A 97 -18.50 2.76 -10.43
CA HIS A 97 -18.07 3.52 -11.62
C HIS A 97 -18.29 5.03 -11.48
N ASP A 98 -18.82 5.49 -10.34
CA ASP A 98 -18.99 6.91 -10.03
C ASP A 98 -17.69 7.47 -9.41
N PRO A 99 -17.04 8.49 -10.01
CA PRO A 99 -15.88 9.15 -9.44
C PRO A 99 -16.09 9.69 -8.01
N ALA A 100 -17.31 10.07 -7.64
CA ALA A 100 -17.64 10.53 -6.30
C ALA A 100 -17.49 9.44 -5.21
N SER A 101 -17.40 8.17 -5.61
CA SER A 101 -17.14 7.04 -4.72
C SER A 101 -15.66 6.87 -4.36
N TYR A 102 -14.77 7.76 -4.83
CA TYR A 102 -13.31 7.65 -4.67
C TYR A 102 -12.71 8.88 -3.97
N GLY A 103 -11.43 9.09 -4.11
CA GLY A 103 -10.72 10.19 -3.47
C GLY A 103 -10.76 10.08 -1.95
N GLU A 104 -11.33 11.05 -1.26
CA GLU A 104 -11.41 11.06 0.22
C GLU A 104 -12.05 9.80 0.80
N ARG A 105 -13.02 9.19 0.09
CA ARG A 105 -13.63 7.92 0.52
C ARG A 105 -12.62 6.79 0.67
N MET A 106 -11.55 6.78 -0.14
CA MET A 106 -10.48 5.77 -0.03
C MET A 106 -9.67 5.91 1.26
N ALA A 107 -9.48 7.13 1.74
CA ALA A 107 -8.88 7.36 3.05
C ALA A 107 -9.83 6.96 4.19
N LEU A 108 -11.14 7.22 4.05
CA LEU A 108 -12.15 6.82 5.02
C LEU A 108 -12.32 5.29 5.10
N ASP A 109 -12.07 4.54 4.03
CA ASP A 109 -12.04 3.07 4.08
C ASP A 109 -11.04 2.54 5.12
N VAL A 110 -9.89 3.21 5.27
CA VAL A 110 -8.90 2.83 6.29
C VAL A 110 -9.45 3.09 7.69
N VAL A 111 -10.15 4.20 7.91
CA VAL A 111 -10.80 4.49 9.19
C VAL A 111 -11.87 3.45 9.50
N ASP A 112 -12.74 3.15 8.53
CA ASP A 112 -13.81 2.15 8.65
C ASP A 112 -13.21 0.74 8.91
N LEU A 113 -12.09 0.40 8.26
CA LEU A 113 -11.36 -0.86 8.51
C LEU A 113 -10.83 -0.94 9.94
N LEU A 114 -10.21 0.13 10.45
CA LEU A 114 -9.74 0.18 11.84
C LEU A 114 -10.90 0.01 12.82
N ASP A 115 -12.03 0.65 12.57
CA ASP A 115 -13.25 0.52 13.39
C ASP A 115 -13.81 -0.91 13.35
N HIS A 116 -13.87 -1.52 12.14
CA HIS A 116 -14.29 -2.91 11.96
C HIS A 116 -13.41 -3.89 12.76
N LEU A 117 -12.09 -3.68 12.72
CA LEU A 117 -11.11 -4.51 13.44
C LEU A 117 -10.97 -4.12 14.93
N ARG A 118 -11.65 -3.08 15.39
CA ARG A 118 -11.55 -2.51 16.75
C ARG A 118 -10.14 -2.07 17.12
N LEU A 119 -9.41 -1.55 16.13
CA LEU A 119 -8.09 -0.97 16.29
C LEU A 119 -8.23 0.53 16.50
N GLN A 120 -7.57 1.09 17.51
CA GLN A 120 -7.58 2.53 17.74
C GLN A 120 -6.70 3.25 16.73
N GLN A 121 -5.51 2.73 16.49
CA GLN A 121 -4.49 3.29 15.61
C GLN A 121 -3.76 2.17 14.86
N ALA A 122 -3.12 2.51 13.76
CA ALA A 122 -2.20 1.63 13.03
C ALA A 122 -1.06 2.44 12.41
N HIS A 123 0.04 1.77 12.08
CA HIS A 123 0.97 2.24 11.05
C HIS A 123 0.30 2.09 9.68
N VAL A 124 0.47 3.07 8.80
CA VAL A 124 -0.06 2.98 7.43
C VAL A 124 1.08 3.15 6.44
N VAL A 125 1.21 2.20 5.51
CA VAL A 125 2.20 2.23 4.42
C VAL A 125 1.45 2.27 3.11
N GLY A 126 1.56 3.35 2.37
CA GLY A 126 0.99 3.49 1.03
C GLY A 126 2.06 3.62 -0.04
N TYR A 127 1.81 3.02 -1.22
CA TYR A 127 2.70 3.16 -2.36
C TYR A 127 1.97 3.79 -3.55
N SER A 128 2.58 4.77 -4.22
CA SER A 128 2.00 5.47 -5.37
C SER A 128 0.62 6.05 -5.02
N MET A 129 -0.47 5.63 -5.65
CA MET A 129 -1.83 6.00 -5.26
C MET A 129 -2.09 5.78 -3.76
N GLY A 130 -1.64 4.65 -3.20
CA GLY A 130 -1.73 4.38 -1.76
C GLY A 130 -0.96 5.41 -0.92
N GLY A 131 0.13 5.97 -1.43
CA GLY A 131 0.89 7.06 -0.81
C GLY A 131 0.08 8.36 -0.75
N PHE A 132 -0.63 8.73 -1.83
CA PHE A 132 -1.54 9.89 -1.82
C PHE A 132 -2.70 9.70 -0.83
N ILE A 133 -3.25 8.48 -0.76
CA ILE A 133 -4.29 8.15 0.21
C ILE A 133 -3.75 8.25 1.65
N THR A 134 -2.52 7.78 1.88
CA THR A 134 -1.85 7.90 3.19
C THR A 134 -1.65 9.36 3.59
N MET A 135 -1.24 10.24 2.68
CA MET A 135 -1.14 11.68 2.97
C MET A 135 -2.51 12.30 3.29
N LYS A 136 -3.55 11.93 2.54
CA LYS A 136 -4.92 12.37 2.84
C LYS A 136 -5.35 11.91 4.22
N LEU A 137 -5.02 10.67 4.60
CA LEU A 137 -5.34 10.11 5.91
C LEU A 137 -4.62 10.85 7.05
N VAL A 138 -3.34 11.22 6.86
CA VAL A 138 -2.58 12.06 7.81
C VAL A 138 -3.29 13.39 8.08
N ALA A 139 -3.88 14.00 7.06
CA ALA A 139 -4.60 15.26 7.19
C ALA A 139 -6.02 15.10 7.78
N LEU A 140 -6.69 13.98 7.45
CA LEU A 140 -8.09 13.75 7.75
C LEU A 140 -8.31 13.11 9.12
N ALA A 141 -7.48 12.14 9.48
CA ALA A 141 -7.65 11.32 10.68
C ALA A 141 -6.30 11.03 11.39
N PRO A 142 -5.52 12.07 11.76
CA PRO A 142 -4.19 11.91 12.37
C PRO A 142 -4.23 11.06 13.65
N ASP A 143 -5.30 11.13 14.43
CA ASP A 143 -5.46 10.38 15.68
C ASP A 143 -5.65 8.87 15.46
N ARG A 144 -5.83 8.42 14.21
CA ARG A 144 -5.93 7.01 13.84
C ARG A 144 -4.59 6.42 13.38
N LEU A 145 -3.52 7.22 13.38
CA LEU A 145 -2.21 6.83 12.89
C LEU A 145 -1.18 6.76 14.01
N MET A 146 -0.49 5.63 14.12
CA MET A 146 0.76 5.52 14.88
C MET A 146 1.90 6.18 14.11
N SER A 147 1.96 5.96 12.81
CA SER A 147 2.86 6.61 11.85
C SER A 147 2.36 6.42 10.42
N ALA A 148 2.94 7.15 9.48
CA ALA A 148 2.65 7.06 8.06
C ALA A 148 3.92 6.84 7.24
N VAL A 149 3.85 5.97 6.22
CA VAL A 149 4.89 5.81 5.21
C VAL A 149 4.30 6.12 3.84
N VAL A 150 4.87 7.12 3.17
CA VAL A 150 4.48 7.57 1.83
C VAL A 150 5.55 7.10 0.85
N GLY A 151 5.30 5.98 0.18
CA GLY A 151 6.22 5.38 -0.79
C GLY A 151 5.85 5.76 -2.23
N GLY A 152 6.82 6.07 -3.08
CA GLY A 152 6.60 6.36 -4.50
C GLY A 152 5.56 7.46 -4.75
N ALA A 153 5.44 8.43 -3.84
CA ALA A 153 4.51 9.54 -3.88
C ALA A 153 5.07 10.71 -3.07
N GLY A 154 4.35 11.82 -3.10
CA GLY A 154 4.65 13.00 -2.32
C GLY A 154 3.51 14.02 -2.43
N TRP A 155 3.73 15.25 -2.04
CA TRP A 155 2.72 16.30 -2.12
C TRP A 155 2.69 16.95 -3.51
N PRO A 156 1.61 16.72 -4.29
CA PRO A 156 1.44 17.42 -5.56
C PRO A 156 1.02 18.87 -5.26
N SER A 157 2.01 19.73 -4.96
CA SER A 157 1.73 21.16 -4.79
C SER A 157 1.03 21.69 -6.05
N PRO A 158 0.33 22.83 -5.98
CA PRO A 158 -0.37 23.38 -7.15
C PRO A 158 0.52 23.55 -8.38
N GLU A 159 1.84 23.75 -8.18
CA GLU A 159 2.82 23.91 -9.25
C GLU A 159 3.31 22.58 -9.85
N LEU A 160 3.18 21.49 -9.10
CA LEU A 160 3.65 20.15 -9.48
C LEU A 160 2.54 19.22 -9.98
N ARG A 161 1.29 19.68 -10.00
CA ARG A 161 0.15 18.88 -10.46
C ARG A 161 0.20 18.68 -11.97
N ASP A 162 0.04 17.45 -12.39
CA ASP A 162 -0.14 17.08 -13.80
C ASP A 162 -1.59 16.58 -14.05
N ASP A 163 -2.53 17.51 -13.98
CA ASP A 163 -3.94 17.19 -14.25
C ASP A 163 -4.14 16.65 -15.68
N ALA A 164 -3.31 17.07 -16.64
CA ALA A 164 -3.41 16.62 -18.03
C ALA A 164 -3.08 15.13 -18.18
N MET A 165 -2.08 14.62 -17.44
CA MET A 165 -1.75 13.19 -17.42
C MET A 165 -2.92 12.38 -16.84
N PHE A 166 -3.49 12.82 -15.71
CA PHE A 166 -4.63 12.13 -15.09
C PHE A 166 -5.87 12.16 -16.00
N ASP A 167 -6.17 13.26 -16.66
CA ASP A 167 -7.27 13.35 -17.63
C ASP A 167 -7.06 12.42 -18.82
N ALA A 168 -5.84 12.37 -19.37
CA ALA A 168 -5.51 11.47 -20.47
C ALA A 168 -5.63 10.00 -20.06
N LEU A 169 -5.17 9.65 -18.83
CA LEU A 169 -5.28 8.30 -18.31
C LEU A 169 -6.75 7.90 -18.13
N ALA A 170 -7.57 8.75 -17.50
CA ALA A 170 -8.99 8.45 -17.31
C ALA A 170 -9.70 8.26 -18.65
N ALA A 171 -9.47 9.15 -19.63
CA ALA A 171 -10.05 9.04 -20.96
C ALA A 171 -9.60 7.77 -21.71
N SER A 172 -8.34 7.36 -21.55
CA SER A 172 -7.81 6.11 -22.13
C SER A 172 -8.51 4.88 -21.55
N LEU A 173 -8.69 4.83 -20.22
CA LEU A 173 -9.38 3.77 -19.51
C LEU A 173 -10.86 3.70 -19.88
N GLU A 174 -11.57 4.83 -19.93
CA GLU A 174 -12.97 4.93 -20.36
C GLU A 174 -13.18 4.42 -21.80
N ALA A 175 -12.19 4.63 -22.66
CA ALA A 175 -12.20 4.14 -24.04
C ALA A 175 -11.76 2.68 -24.19
N GLY A 176 -11.41 1.97 -23.09
CA GLY A 176 -10.90 0.60 -23.12
C GLY A 176 -9.50 0.47 -23.73
N LYS A 177 -8.74 1.58 -23.81
CA LYS A 177 -7.40 1.63 -24.42
C LYS A 177 -6.27 1.31 -23.43
N GLY A 178 -6.58 1.05 -22.15
CA GLY A 178 -5.59 0.68 -21.13
C GLY A 178 -4.85 1.87 -20.50
N GLY A 179 -3.77 1.56 -19.79
CA GLY A 179 -2.99 2.49 -18.97
C GLY A 179 -1.88 3.24 -19.72
N GLY A 180 -1.95 3.39 -21.05
CA GLY A 180 -0.88 3.99 -21.86
C GLY A 180 -0.31 5.31 -21.32
N PRO A 181 -1.12 6.33 -20.99
CA PRO A 181 -0.60 7.59 -20.44
C PRO A 181 0.19 7.42 -19.13
N LEU A 182 -0.17 6.44 -18.29
CA LEU A 182 0.60 6.13 -17.09
C LEU A 182 1.94 5.46 -17.42
N VAL A 183 1.98 4.62 -18.47
CA VAL A 183 3.23 4.03 -18.95
C VAL A 183 4.19 5.12 -19.44
N GLU A 184 3.72 6.08 -20.22
CA GLU A 184 4.53 7.20 -20.69
C GLU A 184 5.06 8.05 -19.53
N PHE A 185 4.21 8.36 -18.57
CA PHE A 185 4.59 9.16 -17.40
C PHE A 185 5.62 8.46 -16.51
N LEU A 186 5.49 7.14 -16.28
CA LEU A 186 6.39 6.36 -15.41
C LEU A 186 7.56 5.72 -16.17
N TRP A 187 7.76 6.06 -17.44
CA TRP A 187 8.78 5.42 -18.27
C TRP A 187 10.19 5.64 -17.73
N PRO A 188 10.93 4.56 -17.43
CA PRO A 188 12.25 4.69 -16.79
C PRO A 188 13.42 4.89 -17.78
N GLY A 189 13.17 4.85 -19.08
CA GLY A 189 14.21 4.95 -20.12
C GLY A 189 14.52 6.39 -20.49
N GLU A 190 15.77 6.65 -20.90
CA GLU A 190 16.16 7.95 -21.45
C GLU A 190 15.48 8.26 -22.79
N GLU A 191 15.24 7.21 -23.61
CA GLU A 191 14.47 7.33 -24.85
C GLU A 191 12.98 7.06 -24.57
N PRO A 192 12.06 7.85 -25.13
CA PRO A 192 10.63 7.62 -24.93
C PRO A 192 10.20 6.25 -25.46
N PRO A 193 9.18 5.61 -24.86
CA PRO A 193 8.68 4.32 -25.33
C PRO A 193 8.03 4.46 -26.73
N THR A 194 8.14 3.40 -27.54
CA THR A 194 7.40 3.39 -28.82
C THR A 194 5.89 3.26 -28.59
N PRO A 195 5.03 3.72 -29.54
CA PRO A 195 3.59 3.57 -29.40
C PRO A 195 3.13 2.13 -29.16
N GLU A 196 3.81 1.15 -29.77
CA GLU A 196 3.54 -0.27 -29.60
C GLU A 196 3.88 -0.74 -28.19
N GLN A 197 4.98 -0.26 -27.58
CA GLN A 197 5.33 -0.54 -26.18
C GLN A 197 4.30 0.07 -25.24
N VAL A 198 3.92 1.34 -25.44
CA VAL A 198 2.90 2.02 -24.63
C VAL A 198 1.59 1.23 -24.64
N GLN A 199 1.14 0.82 -25.84
CA GLN A 199 -0.08 0.05 -25.98
C GLN A 199 -0.01 -1.32 -25.29
N ALA A 200 1.05 -2.08 -25.57
CA ALA A 200 1.19 -3.43 -25.02
C ALA A 200 1.31 -3.44 -23.49
N ILE A 201 2.16 -2.57 -22.94
CA ILE A 201 2.36 -2.47 -21.48
C ILE A 201 1.10 -1.89 -20.82
N GLY A 202 0.51 -0.84 -21.39
CA GLY A 202 -0.70 -0.21 -20.87
C GLY A 202 -1.90 -1.16 -20.82
N GLN A 203 -2.07 -2.04 -21.81
CA GLN A 203 -3.10 -3.08 -21.79
C GLN A 203 -2.78 -4.18 -20.76
N ALA A 204 -1.54 -4.64 -20.68
CA ALA A 204 -1.12 -5.65 -19.70
C ALA A 204 -1.30 -5.15 -18.26
N MET A 205 -1.00 -3.89 -17.99
CA MET A 205 -1.11 -3.25 -16.68
C MET A 205 -2.54 -3.29 -16.12
N VAL A 206 -3.55 -3.21 -16.97
CA VAL A 206 -4.96 -3.17 -16.56
C VAL A 206 -5.72 -4.46 -16.85
N ALA A 207 -5.06 -5.50 -17.35
CA ALA A 207 -5.71 -6.71 -17.85
C ALA A 207 -6.59 -7.44 -16.82
N SER A 208 -6.26 -7.34 -15.54
CA SER A 208 -7.02 -7.93 -14.43
C SER A 208 -7.95 -6.94 -13.72
N ASN A 209 -8.08 -5.72 -14.25
CA ASN A 209 -8.83 -4.63 -13.62
C ASN A 209 -10.10 -4.29 -14.41
N ASP A 210 -11.09 -3.74 -13.70
CA ASP A 210 -12.23 -3.04 -14.31
C ASP A 210 -11.78 -1.64 -14.73
N GLN A 211 -11.61 -1.42 -16.03
CA GLN A 211 -11.10 -0.15 -16.56
C GLN A 211 -12.05 1.03 -16.28
N MET A 212 -13.37 0.80 -16.21
CA MET A 212 -14.33 1.85 -15.86
C MET A 212 -14.20 2.26 -14.41
N ALA A 213 -13.99 1.29 -13.51
CA ALA A 213 -13.71 1.59 -12.11
C ALA A 213 -12.36 2.31 -11.95
N LEU A 214 -11.30 1.88 -12.66
CA LEU A 214 -10.01 2.58 -12.65
C LEU A 214 -10.13 4.02 -13.17
N ALA A 215 -10.90 4.25 -14.21
CA ALA A 215 -11.16 5.61 -14.71
C ALA A 215 -11.84 6.48 -13.63
N ALA A 216 -12.83 5.92 -12.95
CA ALA A 216 -13.51 6.60 -11.84
C ALA A 216 -12.54 6.87 -10.66
N VAL A 217 -11.64 5.93 -10.33
CA VAL A 217 -10.54 6.15 -9.36
C VAL A 217 -9.71 7.36 -9.76
N VAL A 218 -9.20 7.38 -11.01
CA VAL A 218 -8.33 8.46 -11.51
C VAL A 218 -9.03 9.82 -11.43
N ARG A 219 -10.29 9.90 -11.86
CA ARG A 219 -11.06 11.15 -11.76
C ARG A 219 -11.33 11.58 -10.32
N GLY A 220 -11.44 10.63 -9.39
CA GLY A 220 -11.63 10.90 -7.97
C GLY A 220 -10.35 11.35 -7.26
N MET A 221 -9.15 11.11 -7.82
CA MET A 221 -7.88 11.39 -7.15
C MET A 221 -7.67 12.86 -6.78
N ALA A 222 -8.29 13.80 -7.50
CA ALA A 222 -8.20 15.22 -7.14
C ALA A 222 -8.72 15.52 -5.71
N ALA A 223 -9.64 14.71 -5.19
CA ALA A 223 -10.14 14.83 -3.81
C ALA A 223 -9.16 14.32 -2.74
N LEU A 224 -8.03 13.71 -3.14
CA LEU A 224 -6.93 13.36 -2.24
C LEU A 224 -6.01 14.54 -1.91
N ASP A 225 -6.21 15.69 -2.52
CA ASP A 225 -5.40 16.87 -2.25
C ASP A 225 -5.37 17.24 -0.77
N VAL A 226 -4.19 17.67 -0.32
CA VAL A 226 -3.94 18.15 1.03
C VAL A 226 -3.33 19.53 0.93
N THR A 227 -3.78 20.46 1.78
CA THR A 227 -3.23 21.83 1.79
C THR A 227 -1.90 21.87 2.53
N ALA A 228 -1.02 22.79 2.14
CA ALA A 228 0.24 23.06 2.84
C ALA A 228 0.02 23.39 4.32
N GLU A 229 -1.10 24.02 4.67
CA GLU A 229 -1.43 24.35 6.06
C GLU A 229 -1.60 23.10 6.91
N LEU A 230 -2.36 22.09 6.41
CA LEU A 230 -2.55 20.81 7.09
C LEU A 230 -1.23 20.04 7.25
N LEU A 231 -0.36 20.10 6.24
CA LEU A 231 0.96 19.48 6.31
C LEU A 231 1.86 20.14 7.37
N ARG A 232 1.84 21.48 7.49
CA ARG A 232 2.64 22.21 8.47
C ARG A 232 2.23 21.93 9.91
N ILE A 233 0.98 21.62 10.17
CA ILE A 233 0.49 21.29 11.53
C ILE A 233 0.53 19.79 11.84
N ASN A 234 1.02 18.97 10.90
CA ASN A 234 1.12 17.53 11.10
C ASN A 234 1.95 17.17 12.34
N LYS A 235 1.49 16.16 13.07
CA LYS A 235 2.17 15.58 14.23
C LYS A 235 2.38 14.08 14.11
N VAL A 236 1.86 13.47 13.04
CA VAL A 236 2.05 12.05 12.77
C VAL A 236 3.47 11.84 12.28
N PRO A 237 4.29 11.01 12.93
CA PRO A 237 5.61 10.64 12.41
C PRO A 237 5.46 10.10 10.99
N THR A 238 6.07 10.78 10.01
CA THR A 238 5.90 10.46 8.59
C THR A 238 7.24 10.21 7.93
N LEU A 239 7.36 9.06 7.27
CA LEU A 239 8.49 8.69 6.44
C LEU A 239 8.07 8.72 4.97
N ASN A 240 8.80 9.46 4.14
CA ASN A 240 8.65 9.41 2.69
C ASN A 240 9.81 8.62 2.07
N ILE A 241 9.50 7.63 1.22
CA ILE A 241 10.50 6.83 0.52
C ILE A 241 10.27 6.95 -0.98
N ILE A 242 11.29 7.39 -1.70
CA ILE A 242 11.21 7.65 -3.14
C ILE A 242 12.49 7.21 -3.84
N GLY A 243 12.40 6.76 -5.08
CA GLY A 243 13.57 6.52 -5.91
C GLY A 243 14.16 7.82 -6.45
N SER A 244 15.49 7.88 -6.64
CA SER A 244 16.13 9.08 -7.21
C SER A 244 15.72 9.34 -8.67
N GLU A 245 15.28 8.29 -9.39
CA GLU A 245 14.81 8.35 -10.78
C GLU A 245 13.28 8.28 -10.91
N ASP A 246 12.55 8.43 -9.80
CA ASP A 246 11.08 8.44 -9.81
C ASP A 246 10.57 9.80 -10.33
N PRO A 247 9.69 9.86 -11.34
CA PRO A 247 9.12 11.13 -11.84
C PRO A 247 8.32 11.89 -10.77
N LEU A 248 7.88 11.21 -9.70
CA LEU A 248 7.20 11.84 -8.57
C LEU A 248 8.16 12.36 -7.48
N LYS A 249 9.48 12.25 -7.68
CA LYS A 249 10.48 12.77 -6.73
C LYS A 249 10.31 14.25 -6.40
N PRO A 250 9.99 15.16 -7.36
CA PRO A 250 9.71 16.56 -7.02
C PRO A 250 8.58 16.73 -6.00
N ASN A 251 7.55 15.86 -6.03
CA ASN A 251 6.46 15.88 -5.05
C ASN A 251 6.95 15.46 -3.65
N ALA A 252 7.90 14.52 -3.58
CA ALA A 252 8.53 14.11 -2.32
C ALA A 252 9.43 15.22 -1.77
N ASP A 253 10.22 15.87 -2.62
CA ASP A 253 11.07 17.02 -2.24
C ASP A 253 10.23 18.17 -1.67
N ALA A 254 9.04 18.45 -2.24
CA ALA A 254 8.14 19.48 -1.78
C ALA A 254 7.60 19.27 -0.36
N LEU A 255 7.61 18.02 0.15
CA LEU A 255 7.23 17.71 1.53
C LEU A 255 8.30 18.14 2.53
N VAL A 256 9.59 18.12 2.17
CA VAL A 256 10.72 18.38 3.09
C VAL A 256 10.59 19.73 3.80
N ASP A 257 10.23 20.77 3.05
CA ASP A 257 10.12 22.13 3.58
C ASP A 257 8.68 22.50 4.02
N THR A 258 7.73 21.57 3.83
CA THR A 258 6.30 21.85 4.05
C THR A 258 5.72 21.07 5.22
N MET A 259 6.08 19.78 5.37
CA MET A 259 5.46 18.89 6.34
C MET A 259 6.28 18.78 7.63
N ASN A 260 5.66 19.01 8.78
CA ASN A 260 6.27 18.75 10.09
C ASN A 260 6.32 17.22 10.36
N GLU A 261 7.21 16.80 11.26
CA GLU A 261 7.41 15.40 11.64
C GLU A 261 7.65 14.48 10.43
N HIS A 262 8.41 14.99 9.44
CA HIS A 262 8.67 14.34 8.16
C HIS A 262 10.15 13.98 7.99
N ARG A 263 10.40 12.79 7.43
CA ARG A 263 11.73 12.32 7.00
C ARG A 263 11.65 11.86 5.56
N LEU A 264 12.62 12.25 4.74
CA LEU A 264 12.77 11.77 3.36
C LEU A 264 13.92 10.76 3.29
N HIS A 265 13.64 9.60 2.68
CA HIS A 265 14.64 8.60 2.31
C HIS A 265 14.62 8.39 0.80
N ILE A 266 15.78 8.54 0.15
CA ILE A 266 15.93 8.40 -1.30
C ILE A 266 16.67 7.09 -1.57
N ILE A 267 16.10 6.22 -2.40
CA ILE A 267 16.76 5.00 -2.87
C ILE A 267 17.44 5.34 -4.19
N GLU A 268 18.76 5.40 -4.17
CA GLU A 268 19.57 5.79 -5.32
C GLU A 268 19.47 4.81 -6.50
N GLY A 269 19.30 5.32 -7.71
CA GLY A 269 19.14 4.55 -8.95
C GLY A 269 17.81 3.81 -9.06
N ALA A 270 16.91 3.95 -8.09
CA ALA A 270 15.58 3.37 -8.19
C ALA A 270 14.60 4.33 -8.89
N ASN A 271 13.71 3.76 -9.70
CA ASN A 271 12.58 4.45 -10.31
C ASN A 271 11.25 4.02 -9.67
N HIS A 272 10.13 4.53 -10.15
CA HIS A 272 8.81 4.22 -9.60
C HIS A 272 8.49 2.72 -9.53
N MET A 273 8.97 1.93 -10.49
CA MET A 273 8.68 0.49 -10.56
C MET A 273 9.64 -0.35 -9.69
N THR A 274 10.84 0.14 -9.43
CA THR A 274 11.89 -0.62 -8.71
C THR A 274 12.01 -0.22 -7.23
N THR A 275 11.54 0.96 -6.84
CA THR A 275 11.58 1.44 -5.44
C THR A 275 10.93 0.45 -4.48
N LEU A 276 9.70 0.00 -4.76
CA LEU A 276 8.96 -0.89 -3.86
C LEU A 276 9.62 -2.26 -3.71
N SER A 277 10.24 -2.78 -4.76
CA SER A 277 10.92 -4.08 -4.77
C SER A 277 12.35 -4.04 -4.25
N SER A 278 12.89 -2.86 -3.98
CA SER A 278 14.21 -2.70 -3.35
C SER A 278 14.18 -3.25 -1.92
N PRO A 279 15.15 -4.10 -1.53
CA PRO A 279 15.30 -4.51 -0.13
C PRO A 279 15.41 -3.32 0.83
N GLU A 280 16.01 -2.21 0.38
CA GLU A 280 16.19 -0.98 1.14
C GLU A 280 14.85 -0.33 1.53
N PHE A 281 13.81 -0.45 0.68
CA PHE A 281 12.46 0.02 1.00
C PHE A 281 11.93 -0.61 2.29
N LEU A 282 11.92 -1.93 2.34
CA LEU A 282 11.41 -2.66 3.49
C LEU A 282 12.27 -2.47 4.74
N ASP A 283 13.59 -2.51 4.59
CA ASP A 283 14.52 -2.33 5.71
C ASP A 283 14.36 -0.94 6.34
N THR A 284 14.13 0.10 5.52
CA THR A 284 13.86 1.47 5.97
C THR A 284 12.52 1.58 6.69
N VAL A 285 11.46 0.95 6.17
CA VAL A 285 10.14 0.90 6.83
C VAL A 285 10.24 0.23 8.20
N ARG A 286 10.89 -0.93 8.27
CA ARG A 286 11.07 -1.67 9.55
C ARG A 286 11.87 -0.86 10.56
N ALA A 287 12.99 -0.28 10.14
CA ALA A 287 13.82 0.55 11.02
C ALA A 287 13.01 1.74 11.59
N PHE A 288 12.19 2.38 10.77
CA PHE A 288 11.32 3.48 11.20
C PHE A 288 10.31 3.04 12.26
N PHE A 289 9.64 1.91 12.08
CA PHE A 289 8.67 1.41 13.06
C PHE A 289 9.34 1.00 14.38
N ILE A 290 10.48 0.29 14.32
CA ILE A 290 11.22 -0.13 15.52
C ILE A 290 11.71 1.09 16.32
N GLU A 291 12.17 2.15 15.66
CA GLU A 291 12.56 3.40 16.33
C GLU A 291 11.39 4.00 17.11
N LEU A 292 10.20 4.07 16.52
CA LEU A 292 9.00 4.60 17.18
C LEU A 292 8.55 3.75 18.36
N CYS A 293 8.57 2.42 18.23
CA CYS A 293 8.22 1.50 19.33
C CYS A 293 9.19 1.60 20.52
N ASN A 294 10.48 1.90 20.29
CA ASN A 294 11.49 2.03 21.37
C ASN A 294 11.45 3.40 22.06
N CYS A 295 10.70 4.37 21.55
CA CYS A 295 10.55 5.72 22.11
C CYS A 295 9.28 5.88 22.96
N ALA A 296 8.43 4.85 23.09
CA ALA A 296 7.14 4.88 23.79
C ALA A 296 7.24 4.42 25.28
#